data_520cf722415d589aedcc9a90e9045678
#
_entry.id   520cf722415d589aedcc9a90e9045678
#
_cell.length_a   1.000
_cell.length_b   1.000
_cell.length_c   1.000
_cell.angle_alpha   90.00
_cell.angle_beta   90.00
_cell.angle_gamma   90.00
#
_symmetry.space_group_name_H-M   'P 1'
#
loop_
_entity.id
_entity.type
_entity.pdbx_description
1 polymer ?
#
loop_
_entity_poly.entity_id
_entity_poly.type
_entity_poly.pdbx_seq_one_letter_code
_entity_poly.pdbx_strand_id
1 'polypeptide(L)'
;MAKKVKMSINEYGDFHKILTESFKFPMKWKTVQTFKAYVDSCEELVKAKSEELKIEERVRENSLLIQKEIDKIYQLESMKKENKGLSPEKLSEKVNKLASESAPAKEEKKIADEFIYSEIEFPVMDYVVDEDLPGQLNVYLSTCKFVNFKLK
;
A
#
# COMPACT_ATOMS: atom_id res chain seq x y z
N MET A 1 29.72 8.23 -1.22
CA MET A 1 28.29 8.56 -1.38
C MET A 1 27.44 7.30 -1.31
N ALA A 2 26.36 7.33 -0.54
CA ALA A 2 25.43 6.24 -0.52
C ALA A 2 24.73 6.11 -1.89
N LYS A 3 24.66 4.90 -2.41
CA LYS A 3 23.92 4.63 -3.63
C LYS A 3 22.42 4.77 -3.36
N LYS A 4 21.71 5.28 -4.35
CA LYS A 4 20.25 5.39 -4.31
C LYS A 4 19.66 4.65 -5.51
N VAL A 5 18.49 4.10 -5.34
CA VAL A 5 17.74 3.43 -6.39
C VAL A 5 16.35 4.05 -6.51
N LYS A 6 15.91 4.31 -7.73
CA LYS A 6 14.60 4.87 -8.01
C LYS A 6 13.60 3.72 -8.19
N MET A 7 12.66 3.63 -7.27
CA MET A 7 11.67 2.54 -7.22
C MET A 7 10.30 3.11 -6.88
N SER A 8 9.25 2.44 -7.32
CA SER A 8 7.90 2.82 -6.94
C SER A 8 7.58 2.40 -5.50
N ILE A 9 6.60 3.06 -4.90
CA ILE A 9 6.09 2.67 -3.57
C ILE A 9 5.55 1.24 -3.61
N ASN A 10 4.94 0.83 -4.74
CA ASN A 10 4.46 -0.53 -4.93
C ASN A 10 5.59 -1.56 -4.84
N GLU A 11 6.71 -1.31 -5.47
CA GLU A 11 7.89 -2.19 -5.40
C GLU A 11 8.46 -2.25 -3.98
N TYR A 12 8.51 -1.12 -3.29
CA TYR A 12 8.88 -1.08 -1.88
C TYR A 12 7.90 -1.88 -1.02
N GLY A 13 6.60 -1.80 -1.30
CA GLY A 13 5.57 -2.57 -0.60
C GLY A 13 5.80 -4.07 -0.70
N ASP A 14 6.22 -4.57 -1.85
CA ASP A 14 6.56 -5.98 -2.04
C ASP A 14 7.76 -6.38 -1.18
N PHE A 15 8.79 -5.55 -1.16
CA PHE A 15 9.96 -5.74 -0.29
C PHE A 15 9.56 -5.79 1.19
N HIS A 16 8.78 -4.83 1.63
CA HIS A 16 8.29 -4.74 3.02
C HIS A 16 7.49 -5.98 3.41
N LYS A 17 6.62 -6.43 2.54
CA LYS A 17 5.79 -7.62 2.77
C LYS A 17 6.64 -8.89 2.95
N ILE A 18 7.58 -9.12 2.03
CA ILE A 18 8.45 -10.29 2.08
C ILE A 18 9.31 -10.25 3.34
N LEU A 19 9.83 -9.10 3.69
CA LEU A 19 10.64 -8.91 4.89
C LEU A 19 9.84 -9.17 6.17
N THR A 20 8.64 -8.62 6.27
CA THR A 20 7.76 -8.80 7.43
C THR A 20 7.37 -10.26 7.61
N GLU A 21 7.04 -10.96 6.53
CA GLU A 21 6.73 -12.39 6.56
C GLU A 21 7.94 -13.21 6.99
N SER A 22 9.13 -12.80 6.57
CA SER A 22 10.39 -13.48 6.93
C SER A 22 10.74 -13.36 8.40
N PHE A 23 10.32 -12.29 9.08
CA PHE A 23 10.56 -12.11 10.51
C PHE A 23 9.84 -13.14 11.39
N LYS A 24 8.92 -13.91 10.84
CA LYS A 24 8.25 -15.02 11.53
C LYS A 24 9.17 -16.24 11.67
N PHE A 25 10.25 -16.30 10.90
CA PHE A 25 11.24 -17.37 10.93
C PHE A 25 12.44 -16.95 11.78
N PRO A 26 13.17 -17.94 12.37
CA PRO A 26 14.35 -17.61 13.19
C PRO A 26 15.43 -16.88 12.37
N MET A 27 15.87 -15.74 12.91
CA MET A 27 16.99 -14.96 12.38
C MET A 27 17.76 -14.34 13.55
N LYS A 28 19.03 -14.04 13.33
CA LYS A 28 19.82 -13.35 14.33
C LYS A 28 19.23 -11.99 14.65
N TRP A 29 19.25 -11.61 15.92
CA TRP A 29 18.74 -10.33 16.37
C TRP A 29 19.34 -9.14 15.62
N LYS A 30 20.65 -9.21 15.39
CA LYS A 30 21.37 -8.15 14.64
C LYS A 30 20.83 -7.99 13.21
N THR A 31 20.54 -9.11 12.53
CA THR A 31 19.95 -9.12 11.20
C THR A 31 18.59 -8.44 11.19
N VAL A 32 17.72 -8.81 12.11
CA VAL A 32 16.38 -8.23 12.26
C VAL A 32 16.48 -6.72 12.52
N GLN A 33 17.36 -6.31 13.43
CA GLN A 33 17.56 -4.89 13.75
C GLN A 33 18.04 -4.08 12.53
N THR A 34 18.97 -4.64 11.77
CA THR A 34 19.51 -3.98 10.58
C THR A 34 18.41 -3.75 9.54
N PHE A 35 17.58 -4.76 9.27
CA PHE A 35 16.47 -4.63 8.33
C PHE A 35 15.39 -3.67 8.83
N LYS A 36 15.08 -3.71 10.13
CA LYS A 36 14.09 -2.79 10.71
C LYS A 36 14.52 -1.34 10.61
N ALA A 37 15.80 -1.06 10.89
CA ALA A 37 16.34 0.30 10.76
C ALA A 37 16.26 0.79 9.32
N TYR A 38 16.56 -0.07 8.35
CA TYR A 38 16.43 0.26 6.94
C TYR A 38 14.98 0.54 6.54
N VAL A 39 14.05 -0.30 6.96
CA VAL A 39 12.62 -0.12 6.71
C VAL A 39 12.13 1.20 7.30
N ASP A 40 12.54 1.54 8.52
CA ASP A 40 12.14 2.80 9.14
C ASP A 40 12.59 4.01 8.31
N SER A 41 13.81 3.97 7.77
CA SER A 41 14.31 5.01 6.88
C SER A 41 13.48 5.11 5.59
N CYS A 42 13.12 3.98 5.01
CA CYS A 42 12.28 3.93 3.80
C CYS A 42 10.87 4.43 4.09
N GLU A 43 10.29 4.08 5.24
CA GLU A 43 8.95 4.52 5.63
C GLU A 43 8.87 6.04 5.77
N GLU A 44 9.91 6.69 6.25
CA GLU A 44 9.95 8.14 6.31
C GLU A 44 9.91 8.78 4.92
N LEU A 45 10.59 8.17 3.94
CA LEU A 45 10.55 8.63 2.56
C LEU A 45 9.17 8.45 1.93
N VAL A 46 8.51 7.32 2.21
CA VAL A 46 7.15 7.06 1.75
C VAL A 46 6.19 8.07 2.37
N LYS A 47 6.33 8.35 3.66
CA LYS A 47 5.52 9.34 4.36
C LYS A 47 5.70 10.74 3.76
N ALA A 48 6.94 11.13 3.49
CA ALA A 48 7.23 12.41 2.86
C ALA A 48 6.59 12.53 1.47
N LYS A 49 6.59 11.44 0.70
CA LYS A 49 5.92 11.41 -0.61
C LYS A 49 4.40 11.54 -0.48
N SER A 50 3.81 10.88 0.51
CA SER A 50 2.39 11.00 0.82
C SER A 50 2.01 12.44 1.16
N GLU A 51 2.85 13.13 1.94
CA GLU A 51 2.65 14.55 2.29
C GLU A 51 2.81 15.46 1.07
N GLU A 52 3.81 15.21 0.22
CA GLU A 52 4.03 15.95 -1.01
C GLU A 52 2.81 15.87 -1.94
N LEU A 53 2.23 14.69 -2.10
CA LEU A 53 1.06 14.46 -2.94
C LEU A 53 -0.26 14.76 -2.23
N LYS A 54 -0.23 15.13 -0.96
CA LYS A 54 -1.41 15.43 -0.13
C LYS A 54 -2.44 14.29 -0.12
N ILE A 55 -1.93 13.07 -0.04
CA ILE A 55 -2.77 11.87 -0.15
C ILE A 55 -3.85 11.81 0.91
N GLU A 56 -3.52 12.02 2.19
CA GLU A 56 -4.49 11.97 3.28
C GLU A 56 -5.62 12.98 3.11
N GLU A 57 -5.28 14.21 2.74
CA GLU A 57 -6.25 15.27 2.51
C GLU A 57 -7.17 14.93 1.33
N ARG A 58 -6.59 14.48 0.23
CA ARG A 58 -7.34 14.10 -0.99
C ARG A 58 -8.27 12.92 -0.73
N VAL A 59 -7.79 11.91 -0.02
CA VAL A 59 -8.62 10.74 0.35
C VAL A 59 -9.76 11.17 1.25
N ARG A 60 -9.50 12.00 2.25
CA ARG A 60 -10.54 12.48 3.18
C ARG A 60 -11.62 13.28 2.44
N GLU A 61 -11.23 14.24 1.60
CA GLU A 61 -12.17 15.05 0.83
C GLU A 61 -12.99 14.19 -0.12
N ASN A 62 -12.33 13.22 -0.78
CA ASN A 62 -13.01 12.33 -1.70
C ASN A 62 -13.96 11.36 -0.97
N SER A 63 -13.61 10.94 0.24
CA SER A 63 -14.47 10.09 1.08
C SER A 63 -15.79 10.78 1.40
N LEU A 64 -15.76 12.11 1.63
CA LEU A 64 -16.98 12.88 1.83
C LEU A 64 -17.87 12.90 0.58
N LEU A 65 -17.25 12.98 -0.60
CA LEU A 65 -17.98 12.92 -1.87
C LEU A 65 -18.58 11.54 -2.10
N ILE A 66 -17.87 10.49 -1.76
CA ILE A 66 -18.37 9.11 -1.85
C ILE A 66 -19.58 8.94 -0.93
N GLN A 67 -19.51 9.45 0.30
CA GLN A 67 -20.62 9.34 1.26
C GLN A 67 -21.85 10.08 0.75
N LYS A 68 -21.68 11.27 0.19
CA LYS A 68 -22.79 12.02 -0.43
C LYS A 68 -23.42 11.24 -1.59
N GLU A 69 -22.60 10.60 -2.40
CA GLU A 69 -23.07 9.80 -3.51
C GLU A 69 -23.84 8.57 -3.04
N ILE A 70 -23.36 7.89 -2.00
CA ILE A 70 -24.04 6.75 -1.38
C ILE A 70 -25.42 7.19 -0.85
N ASP A 71 -25.50 8.31 -0.13
CA ASP A 71 -26.75 8.83 0.44
C ASP A 71 -27.76 9.16 -0.66
N LYS A 72 -27.29 9.79 -1.73
CA LYS A 72 -28.13 10.14 -2.88
C LYS A 72 -28.66 8.88 -3.58
N ILE A 73 -27.80 7.91 -3.84
CA ILE A 73 -28.19 6.64 -4.49
C ILE A 73 -29.19 5.89 -3.59
N TYR A 74 -28.93 5.85 -2.28
CA TYR A 74 -29.82 5.19 -1.33
C TYR A 74 -31.21 5.80 -1.37
N GLN A 75 -31.33 7.13 -1.36
CA GLN A 75 -32.62 7.81 -1.45
C GLN A 75 -33.36 7.44 -2.75
N LEU A 76 -32.67 7.50 -3.88
CA LEU A 76 -33.26 7.16 -5.18
C LEU A 76 -33.68 5.69 -5.27
N GLU A 77 -32.85 4.77 -4.82
CA GLU A 77 -33.14 3.33 -4.87
C GLU A 77 -34.25 2.92 -3.93
N SER A 78 -34.31 3.53 -2.73
CA SER A 78 -35.37 3.24 -1.76
C SER A 78 -36.77 3.64 -2.25
N MET A 79 -36.85 4.59 -3.17
CA MET A 79 -38.11 5.07 -3.73
C MET A 79 -38.60 4.24 -4.93
N LYS A 80 -37.76 3.39 -5.50
CA LYS A 80 -38.13 2.55 -6.64
C LYS A 80 -39.05 1.41 -6.21
N LYS A 81 -40.10 1.20 -6.97
CA LYS A 81 -41.07 0.11 -6.69
C LYS A 81 -40.44 -1.28 -6.73
N GLU A 82 -39.48 -1.49 -7.61
CA GLU A 82 -38.75 -2.75 -7.77
C GLU A 82 -37.95 -3.15 -6.51
N ASN A 83 -37.64 -2.18 -5.65
CA ASN A 83 -36.87 -2.41 -4.42
C ASN A 83 -37.69 -2.52 -3.16
N LYS A 84 -39.04 -2.40 -3.24
CA LYS A 84 -39.90 -2.38 -2.07
C LYS A 84 -39.93 -3.69 -1.26
N GLY A 85 -39.57 -4.80 -1.83
CA GLY A 85 -39.52 -6.09 -1.14
C GLY A 85 -38.13 -6.48 -0.66
N LEU A 86 -37.10 -5.65 -0.88
CA LEU A 86 -35.73 -5.96 -0.52
C LEU A 86 -35.47 -5.76 0.97
N SER A 87 -34.66 -6.65 1.57
CA SER A 87 -34.17 -6.47 2.92
C SER A 87 -33.23 -5.27 2.96
N PRO A 88 -33.03 -4.61 4.13
CA PRO A 88 -32.07 -3.51 4.25
C PRO A 88 -30.66 -3.88 3.78
N GLU A 89 -30.25 -5.13 4.02
CA GLU A 89 -28.92 -5.64 3.62
C GLU A 89 -28.78 -5.72 2.10
N LYS A 90 -29.80 -6.26 1.41
CA LYS A 90 -29.80 -6.36 -0.06
C LYS A 90 -29.86 -4.98 -0.72
N LEU A 91 -30.62 -4.05 -0.15
CA LEU A 91 -30.69 -2.68 -0.64
C LEU A 91 -29.32 -2.00 -0.49
N SER A 92 -28.66 -2.19 0.65
CA SER A 92 -27.32 -1.67 0.91
C SER A 92 -26.29 -2.20 -0.09
N GLU A 93 -26.33 -3.50 -0.39
CA GLU A 93 -25.46 -4.12 -1.39
C GLU A 93 -25.65 -3.50 -2.77
N LYS A 94 -26.90 -3.28 -3.16
CA LYS A 94 -27.23 -2.66 -4.44
C LYS A 94 -26.74 -1.22 -4.51
N VAL A 95 -26.92 -0.46 -3.44
CA VAL A 95 -26.46 0.92 -3.34
C VAL A 95 -24.93 0.98 -3.40
N ASN A 96 -24.23 0.12 -2.68
CA ASN A 96 -22.78 0.08 -2.67
C ASN A 96 -22.22 -0.28 -4.05
N LYS A 97 -22.85 -1.21 -4.75
CA LYS A 97 -22.45 -1.57 -6.11
C LYS A 97 -22.58 -0.40 -7.06
N LEU A 98 -23.70 0.34 -7.00
CA LEU A 98 -23.89 1.53 -7.82
C LEU A 98 -22.91 2.64 -7.45
N ALA A 99 -22.67 2.84 -6.17
CA ALA A 99 -21.71 3.83 -5.68
C ALA A 99 -20.27 3.52 -6.14
N SER A 100 -19.92 2.25 -6.27
CA SER A 100 -18.58 1.85 -6.74
C SER A 100 -18.30 2.26 -8.19
N GLU A 101 -19.34 2.54 -8.95
CA GLU A 101 -19.24 3.01 -10.34
C GLU A 101 -19.27 4.54 -10.46
N SER A 102 -19.44 5.24 -9.34
CA SER A 102 -19.51 6.71 -9.31
C SER A 102 -18.16 7.37 -9.58
N ALA A 103 -18.19 8.65 -9.97
CA ALA A 103 -16.98 9.43 -10.21
C ALA A 103 -16.08 9.53 -8.96
N PRO A 104 -16.61 9.77 -7.74
CA PRO A 104 -15.76 9.78 -6.55
C PRO A 104 -15.09 8.44 -6.26
N ALA A 105 -15.76 7.32 -6.51
CA ALA A 105 -15.16 5.98 -6.33
C ALA A 105 -14.01 5.74 -7.31
N LYS A 106 -14.16 6.19 -8.55
CA LYS A 106 -13.08 6.12 -9.55
C LYS A 106 -11.92 7.03 -9.19
N GLU A 107 -12.21 8.19 -8.61
CA GLU A 107 -11.17 9.12 -8.15
C GLU A 107 -10.38 8.54 -6.98
N GLU A 108 -11.03 7.82 -6.07
CA GLU A 108 -10.35 7.11 -4.97
C GLU A 108 -9.29 6.16 -5.50
N LYS A 109 -9.65 5.38 -6.52
CA LYS A 109 -8.71 4.46 -7.17
C LYS A 109 -7.56 5.21 -7.83
N LYS A 110 -7.85 6.32 -8.50
CA LYS A 110 -6.84 7.18 -9.12
C LYS A 110 -5.83 7.70 -8.11
N ILE A 111 -6.32 8.18 -6.96
CA ILE A 111 -5.47 8.68 -5.88
C ILE A 111 -4.56 7.56 -5.36
N ALA A 112 -5.12 6.38 -5.12
CA ALA A 112 -4.36 5.23 -4.66
C ALA A 112 -3.28 4.83 -5.69
N ASP A 113 -3.64 4.75 -6.97
CA ASP A 113 -2.70 4.39 -8.03
C ASP A 113 -1.59 5.43 -8.20
N GLU A 114 -1.93 6.71 -8.13
CA GLU A 114 -0.94 7.79 -8.19
C GLU A 114 0.08 7.66 -7.08
N PHE A 115 -0.37 7.30 -5.88
CA PHE A 115 0.52 7.11 -4.74
C PHE A 115 1.41 5.87 -4.89
N ILE A 116 0.83 4.69 -5.13
CA ILE A 116 1.58 3.43 -5.17
C ILE A 116 2.55 3.34 -6.35
N TYR A 117 2.28 4.03 -7.46
CA TYR A 117 3.16 4.07 -8.62
C TYR A 117 4.10 5.28 -8.63
N SER A 118 4.07 6.10 -7.58
CA SER A 118 5.04 7.18 -7.41
C SER A 118 6.43 6.62 -7.22
N GLU A 119 7.41 7.24 -7.86
CA GLU A 119 8.81 6.84 -7.73
C GLU A 119 9.51 7.64 -6.63
N ILE A 120 10.29 6.95 -5.84
CA ILE A 120 11.11 7.53 -4.76
C ILE A 120 12.55 7.04 -4.94
N GLU A 121 13.49 7.91 -4.64
CA GLU A 121 14.90 7.52 -4.53
C GLU A 121 15.16 6.94 -3.14
N PHE A 122 15.20 5.61 -3.06
CA PHE A 122 15.50 4.91 -1.82
C PHE A 122 17.01 4.70 -1.66
N PRO A 123 17.54 4.75 -0.44
CA PRO A 123 18.93 4.37 -0.22
C PRO A 123 19.11 2.87 -0.45
N VAL A 124 20.25 2.48 -0.97
CA VAL A 124 20.61 1.06 -1.15
C VAL A 124 21.39 0.61 0.07
N MET A 125 20.95 -0.46 0.70
CA MET A 125 21.61 -1.05 1.86
C MET A 125 22.65 -2.07 1.40
N ASP A 126 23.90 -1.93 1.90
CA ASP A 126 24.93 -2.96 1.73
C ASP A 126 24.82 -3.92 2.90
N TYR A 127 24.57 -5.19 2.60
CA TYR A 127 24.38 -6.19 3.63
C TYR A 127 25.18 -7.46 3.36
N VAL A 128 26.03 -7.84 4.31
CA VAL A 128 26.80 -9.07 4.27
C VAL A 128 26.07 -10.11 5.13
N VAL A 129 25.65 -11.20 4.51
CA VAL A 129 24.90 -12.25 5.17
C VAL A 129 25.88 -13.22 5.83
N ASP A 130 25.71 -13.44 7.12
CA ASP A 130 26.50 -14.36 7.93
C ASP A 130 25.67 -15.50 8.56
N GLU A 131 24.45 -15.68 8.05
CA GLU A 131 23.53 -16.73 8.50
C GLU A 131 22.65 -17.21 7.34
N ASP A 132 21.99 -18.34 7.53
CA ASP A 132 20.99 -18.82 6.58
C ASP A 132 19.69 -18.03 6.75
N LEU A 133 19.32 -17.26 5.73
CA LEU A 133 18.06 -16.52 5.72
C LEU A 133 16.91 -17.42 5.26
N PRO A 134 15.66 -17.13 5.67
CA PRO A 134 14.49 -17.83 5.13
C PRO A 134 14.54 -17.85 3.59
N GLY A 135 14.22 -18.99 2.99
CA GLY A 135 14.38 -19.20 1.56
C GLY A 135 13.77 -18.12 0.67
N GLN A 136 12.56 -17.67 1.00
CA GLN A 136 11.87 -16.62 0.27
C GLN A 136 12.63 -15.29 0.32
N LEU A 137 13.12 -14.90 1.49
CA LEU A 137 13.91 -13.70 1.67
C LEU A 137 15.24 -13.78 0.93
N ASN A 138 15.92 -14.91 1.04
CA ASN A 138 17.21 -15.15 0.37
C ASN A 138 17.09 -14.98 -1.15
N VAL A 139 16.08 -15.61 -1.75
CA VAL A 139 15.80 -15.50 -3.19
C VAL A 139 15.47 -14.06 -3.58
N TYR A 140 14.63 -13.40 -2.81
CA TYR A 140 14.23 -12.02 -3.09
C TYR A 140 15.43 -11.07 -3.04
N LEU A 141 16.25 -11.17 -2.00
CA LEU A 141 17.41 -10.28 -1.84
C LEU A 141 18.46 -10.44 -2.94
N SER A 142 18.57 -11.65 -3.52
CA SER A 142 19.53 -11.89 -4.61
C SER A 142 19.18 -11.11 -5.89
N THR A 143 17.91 -10.74 -6.07
CA THR A 143 17.42 -10.00 -7.24
C THR A 143 16.95 -8.58 -6.89
N CYS A 144 16.92 -8.24 -5.61
CA CYS A 144 16.39 -6.98 -5.12
C CYS A 144 17.35 -5.82 -5.38
N LYS A 145 16.80 -4.69 -5.82
CA LYS A 145 17.59 -3.47 -6.07
C LYS A 145 17.82 -2.63 -4.81
N PHE A 146 17.04 -2.88 -3.75
CA PHE A 146 17.15 -2.13 -2.50
C PHE A 146 18.36 -2.51 -1.66
N VAL A 147 18.88 -3.72 -1.84
CA VAL A 147 19.94 -4.28 -1.01
C VAL A 147 21.05 -4.85 -1.88
N ASN A 148 22.28 -4.39 -1.64
CA ASN A 148 23.46 -5.04 -2.16
C ASN A 148 23.76 -6.25 -1.27
N PHE A 149 23.30 -7.39 -1.71
CA PHE A 149 23.36 -8.63 -0.97
C PHE A 149 24.66 -9.37 -1.30
N LYS A 150 25.46 -9.63 -0.28
CA LYS A 150 26.71 -10.39 -0.41
C LYS A 150 26.69 -11.55 0.56
N LEU A 151 27.03 -12.72 0.03
CA LEU A 151 27.25 -13.89 0.86
C LEU A 151 28.67 -13.81 1.46
N LYS A 152 28.75 -14.11 2.73
CA LYS A 152 30.04 -14.14 3.43
C LYS A 152 30.82 -15.41 3.03
#